data_ce8df3755b20a72c36c34c4d71cce568
#
_entry.id   ce8df3755b20a72c36c34c4d71cce568
#
_cell.length_a   1.000
_cell.length_b   1.000
_cell.length_c   1.000
_cell.angle_alpha   90.00
_cell.angle_beta   90.00
_cell.angle_gamma   90.00
#
_symmetry.space_group_name_H-M   'P 1'
#
loop_
_entity.id
_entity.type
_entity.pdbx_description
1 polymer ?
#
loop_
_entity_poly.entity_id
_entity_poly.type
_entity_poly.pdbx_seq_one_letter_code
_entity_poly.pdbx_strand_id
1 'polypeptide(L)'
;MRAYINIYKNTLIDNYNLIKKVIDNKKLFIVLKANAYGYGISEIAKLFSNLNSPSFVVATIEEAMMIRKSLVFNQILLLENTNEYKLAMNLKLNLAIHSLEKLNELASKHLNLPIHLNINTGLNRDGIEINEVDKAIEIIKKGHLNLKGFYTHHSDPTNIEKENKLFKEQLI
;
A
#
# COMPACT_ATOMS: atom_id res chain seq x y z
N MET A 1 -35.78 -0.85 13.74
CA MET A 1 -34.85 -2.03 13.69
C MET A 1 -33.48 -1.49 13.42
N ARG A 2 -32.46 -1.83 14.21
CA ARG A 2 -31.06 -1.42 13.93
C ARG A 2 -30.43 -2.46 13.00
N ALA A 3 -29.82 -2.02 11.91
CA ALA A 3 -29.04 -2.90 11.05
C ALA A 3 -27.75 -3.31 11.78
N TYR A 4 -27.31 -4.54 11.59
CA TYR A 4 -26.04 -5.07 12.09
C TYR A 4 -25.36 -5.92 11.02
N ILE A 5 -24.05 -6.06 11.14
CA ILE A 5 -23.22 -6.91 10.27
C ILE A 5 -22.58 -7.99 11.15
N ASN A 6 -22.75 -9.24 10.76
CA ASN A 6 -22.05 -10.36 11.38
C ASN A 6 -20.74 -10.64 10.62
N ILE A 7 -19.62 -10.69 11.34
CA ILE A 7 -18.31 -11.01 10.80
C ILE A 7 -17.85 -12.35 11.37
N TYR A 8 -17.69 -13.32 10.49
CA TYR A 8 -17.24 -14.67 10.83
C TYR A 8 -15.72 -14.75 10.77
N LYS A 9 -15.05 -14.63 11.92
CA LYS A 9 -13.58 -14.59 12.04
C LYS A 9 -12.90 -15.79 11.38
N ASN A 10 -13.39 -16.98 11.59
CA ASN A 10 -12.80 -18.20 11.03
C ASN A 10 -12.83 -18.17 9.50
N THR A 11 -13.93 -17.75 8.90
CA THR A 11 -14.03 -17.62 7.44
C THR A 11 -13.00 -16.63 6.87
N LEU A 12 -12.76 -15.50 7.57
CA LEU A 12 -11.74 -14.55 7.16
C LEU A 12 -10.32 -15.15 7.26
N ILE A 13 -10.04 -15.91 8.31
CA ILE A 13 -8.77 -16.60 8.49
C ILE A 13 -8.58 -17.69 7.42
N ASP A 14 -9.62 -18.46 7.12
CA ASP A 14 -9.57 -19.50 6.08
C ASP A 14 -9.30 -18.90 4.70
N ASN A 15 -9.99 -17.79 4.36
CA ASN A 15 -9.75 -17.04 3.13
C ASN A 15 -8.30 -16.50 3.06
N TYR A 16 -7.79 -15.94 4.16
CA TYR A 16 -6.40 -15.49 4.25
C TYR A 16 -5.43 -16.65 3.96
N ASN A 17 -5.64 -17.80 4.60
CA ASN A 17 -4.79 -18.97 4.43
C ASN A 17 -4.85 -19.54 3.01
N LEU A 18 -6.03 -19.50 2.37
CA LEU A 18 -6.20 -19.90 0.98
C LEU A 18 -5.40 -18.98 0.06
N ILE A 19 -5.53 -17.66 0.21
CA ILE A 19 -4.79 -16.68 -0.58
C ILE A 19 -3.28 -16.88 -0.39
N LYS A 20 -2.81 -17.08 0.85
CA LYS A 20 -1.39 -17.32 1.14
C LYS A 20 -0.84 -18.54 0.40
N LYS A 21 -1.62 -19.62 0.28
CA LYS A 21 -1.23 -20.80 -0.51
C LYS A 21 -1.16 -20.47 -2.01
N VAL A 22 -2.14 -19.76 -2.54
CA VAL A 22 -2.20 -19.39 -3.96
C VAL A 22 -1.01 -18.51 -4.37
N ILE A 23 -0.59 -17.59 -3.50
CA ILE A 23 0.55 -16.69 -3.77
C ILE A 23 1.90 -17.27 -3.34
N ASP A 24 2.00 -18.58 -3.10
CA ASP A 24 3.21 -19.26 -2.67
C ASP A 24 3.86 -18.61 -1.44
N ASN A 25 3.04 -18.33 -0.44
CA ASN A 25 3.43 -17.65 0.81
C ASN A 25 4.17 -16.31 0.65
N LYS A 26 4.09 -15.66 -0.51
CA LYS A 26 4.61 -14.32 -0.70
C LYS A 26 3.98 -13.34 0.29
N LYS A 27 4.64 -12.20 0.51
CA LYS A 27 4.13 -11.16 1.40
C LYS A 27 2.78 -10.64 0.92
N LEU A 28 1.80 -10.61 1.81
CA LEU A 28 0.45 -10.14 1.53
C LEU A 28 0.26 -8.73 2.12
N PHE A 29 -0.27 -7.83 1.31
CA PHE A 29 -0.74 -6.52 1.72
C PHE A 29 -2.27 -6.54 1.72
N ILE A 30 -2.88 -6.39 2.91
CA ILE A 30 -4.34 -6.39 3.08
C ILE A 30 -4.85 -4.96 3.04
N VAL A 31 -5.76 -4.67 2.13
CA VAL A 31 -6.35 -3.33 1.97
C VAL A 31 -7.46 -3.14 2.99
N LEU A 32 -7.29 -2.16 3.89
CA LEU A 32 -8.21 -1.87 4.99
C LEU A 32 -8.86 -0.48 4.90
N LYS A 33 -8.76 0.20 3.76
CA LYS A 33 -9.36 1.52 3.55
C LYS A 33 -10.88 1.50 3.75
N ALA A 34 -11.50 2.67 3.89
CA ALA A 34 -12.94 2.86 4.12
C ALA A 34 -13.45 2.04 5.31
N ASN A 35 -12.73 2.16 6.46
CA ASN A 35 -13.01 1.39 7.67
C ASN A 35 -13.04 -0.12 7.43
N ALA A 36 -12.05 -0.65 6.70
CA ALA A 36 -12.00 -2.04 6.22
C ALA A 36 -13.25 -2.39 5.40
N TYR A 37 -13.62 -1.52 4.46
CA TYR A 37 -14.86 -1.63 3.66
C TYR A 37 -16.12 -1.81 4.51
N GLY A 38 -16.17 -1.14 5.67
CA GLY A 38 -17.29 -1.16 6.59
C GLY A 38 -17.22 -2.27 7.66
N TYR A 39 -16.23 -3.15 7.61
CA TYR A 39 -16.10 -4.25 8.59
C TYR A 39 -15.45 -3.83 9.92
N GLY A 40 -14.96 -2.60 10.04
CA GLY A 40 -14.30 -2.12 11.26
C GLY A 40 -12.77 -2.32 11.20
N ILE A 41 -12.05 -1.24 10.88
CA ILE A 41 -10.61 -1.28 10.60
C ILE A 41 -9.79 -1.80 11.79
N SER A 42 -10.15 -1.38 13.02
CA SER A 42 -9.43 -1.79 14.22
C SER A 42 -9.55 -3.29 14.49
N GLU A 43 -10.76 -3.82 14.38
CA GLU A 43 -11.02 -5.24 14.65
C GLU A 43 -10.42 -6.15 13.59
N ILE A 44 -10.53 -5.75 12.32
CA ILE A 44 -9.94 -6.50 11.20
C ILE A 44 -8.41 -6.45 11.24
N ALA A 45 -7.82 -5.29 11.54
CA ALA A 45 -6.37 -5.17 11.69
C ALA A 45 -5.84 -6.05 12.84
N LYS A 46 -6.50 -6.05 14.01
CA LYS A 46 -6.15 -6.94 15.13
C LYS A 46 -6.26 -8.41 14.75
N LEU A 47 -7.33 -8.79 14.06
CA LEU A 47 -7.53 -10.18 13.64
C LEU A 47 -6.36 -10.66 12.78
N PHE A 48 -5.99 -9.90 11.76
CA PHE A 48 -4.94 -10.29 10.83
C PHE A 48 -3.53 -10.07 11.38
N SER A 49 -3.32 -9.14 12.32
CA SER A 49 -2.00 -8.91 12.93
C SER A 49 -1.44 -10.12 13.67
N ASN A 50 -2.31 -11.00 14.15
CA ASN A 50 -1.96 -12.24 14.82
C ASN A 50 -1.64 -13.41 13.85
N LEU A 51 -1.84 -13.22 12.56
CA LEU A 51 -1.46 -14.17 11.53
C LEU A 51 -0.04 -13.88 11.05
N ASN A 52 0.47 -14.61 10.09
CA ASN A 52 1.85 -14.51 9.58
C ASN A 52 2.23 -13.10 9.05
N SER A 53 2.17 -12.11 9.93
CA SER A 53 2.58 -10.70 9.78
C SER A 53 2.28 -10.07 8.41
N PRO A 54 1.01 -10.01 7.96
CA PRO A 54 0.68 -9.28 6.75
C PRO A 54 0.99 -7.80 6.91
N SER A 55 1.17 -7.11 5.79
CA SER A 55 1.17 -5.64 5.76
C SER A 55 -0.25 -5.13 5.51
N PHE A 56 -0.52 -3.90 5.91
CA PHE A 56 -1.80 -3.27 5.67
C PHE A 56 -1.68 -2.12 4.68
N VAL A 57 -2.76 -1.83 3.98
CA VAL A 57 -2.87 -0.69 3.07
C VAL A 57 -4.09 0.12 3.47
N VAL A 58 -3.90 1.41 3.64
CA VAL A 58 -4.96 2.37 4.00
C VAL A 58 -5.01 3.51 3.00
N ALA A 59 -6.16 4.18 2.89
CA ALA A 59 -6.29 5.34 2.04
C ALA A 59 -5.74 6.57 2.75
N THR A 60 -6.10 6.80 4.01
CA THR A 60 -5.83 8.05 4.73
C THR A 60 -4.96 7.87 5.97
N ILE A 61 -4.38 8.98 6.42
CA ILE A 61 -3.52 8.96 7.61
C ILE A 61 -4.34 8.70 8.88
N GLU A 62 -5.61 9.11 8.92
CA GLU A 62 -6.53 8.86 10.02
C GLU A 62 -6.81 7.35 10.17
N GLU A 63 -6.97 6.65 9.06
CA GLU A 63 -7.12 5.18 9.07
C GLU A 63 -5.87 4.50 9.64
N ALA A 64 -4.68 4.97 9.27
CA ALA A 64 -3.44 4.49 9.86
C ALA A 64 -3.38 4.75 11.38
N MET A 65 -3.83 5.92 11.82
CA MET A 65 -3.95 6.26 13.26
C MET A 65 -4.89 5.32 13.99
N MET A 66 -6.03 4.96 13.41
CA MET A 66 -6.97 4.00 13.99
C MET A 66 -6.33 2.63 14.20
N ILE A 67 -5.58 2.14 13.20
CA ILE A 67 -4.82 0.89 13.33
C ILE A 67 -3.78 0.99 14.45
N ARG A 68 -3.01 2.06 14.53
CA ARG A 68 -1.97 2.25 15.56
C ARG A 68 -2.57 2.39 16.97
N LYS A 69 -3.71 3.07 17.14
CA LYS A 69 -4.48 3.13 18.39
C LYS A 69 -4.93 1.74 18.87
N SER A 70 -5.08 0.80 17.96
CA SER A 70 -5.42 -0.61 18.26
C SER A 70 -4.21 -1.45 18.66
N LEU A 71 -3.03 -0.85 18.86
CA LEU A 71 -1.75 -1.51 19.20
C LEU A 71 -1.28 -2.52 18.15
N VAL A 72 -1.62 -2.26 16.90
CA VAL A 72 -1.16 -3.05 15.74
C VAL A 72 0.01 -2.34 15.07
N PHE A 73 1.17 -3.03 15.00
CA PHE A 73 2.46 -2.46 14.55
C PHE A 73 2.95 -3.02 13.20
N ASN A 74 2.12 -3.78 12.51
CA ASN A 74 2.41 -4.26 11.16
C ASN A 74 2.75 -3.09 10.23
N GLN A 75 3.51 -3.37 9.16
CA GLN A 75 3.80 -2.37 8.14
C GLN A 75 2.49 -1.83 7.54
N ILE A 76 2.41 -0.50 7.38
CA ILE A 76 1.27 0.16 6.74
C ILE A 76 1.77 0.94 5.53
N LEU A 77 1.14 0.76 4.39
CA LEU A 77 1.28 1.57 3.19
C LEU A 77 0.13 2.56 3.14
N LEU A 78 0.44 3.85 3.15
CA LEU A 78 -0.51 4.95 2.98
C LEU A 78 -0.63 5.30 1.51
N LEU A 79 -1.85 5.25 0.95
CA LEU A 79 -2.09 5.48 -0.47
C LEU A 79 -2.22 6.96 -0.84
N GLU A 80 -2.80 7.79 0.00
CA GLU A 80 -2.95 9.22 -0.30
C GLU A 80 -1.62 9.97 -0.21
N ASN A 81 -1.52 11.04 -0.97
CA ASN A 81 -0.46 12.03 -0.78
C ASN A 81 -0.67 12.77 0.54
N THR A 82 0.38 12.87 1.34
CA THR A 82 0.35 13.61 2.59
C THR A 82 1.47 14.63 2.65
N ASN A 83 1.24 15.73 3.37
CA ASN A 83 2.25 16.70 3.77
C ASN A 83 2.58 16.58 5.28
N GLU A 84 1.89 15.69 5.98
CA GLU A 84 2.08 15.42 7.40
C GLU A 84 3.24 14.44 7.65
N TYR A 85 4.42 14.72 7.08
CA TYR A 85 5.57 13.81 7.11
C TYR A 85 6.01 13.44 8.52
N LYS A 86 5.98 14.39 9.46
CA LYS A 86 6.31 14.13 10.86
C LYS A 86 5.36 13.12 11.51
N LEU A 87 4.07 13.23 11.20
CA LEU A 87 3.06 12.27 11.66
C LEU A 87 3.27 10.91 10.99
N ALA A 88 3.51 10.87 9.68
CA ALA A 88 3.79 9.64 8.95
C ALA A 88 5.03 8.90 9.51
N MET A 89 6.09 9.63 9.87
CA MET A 89 7.27 9.06 10.54
C MET A 89 6.92 8.48 11.91
N ASN A 90 6.19 9.22 12.73
CA ASN A 90 5.79 8.78 14.09
C ASN A 90 4.91 7.51 14.02
N LEU A 91 4.05 7.42 13.03
CA LEU A 91 3.20 6.25 12.77
C LEU A 91 3.94 5.12 12.04
N LYS A 92 5.22 5.31 11.66
CA LYS A 92 6.04 4.36 10.90
C LYS A 92 5.34 3.88 9.63
N LEU A 93 4.87 4.83 8.81
CA LEU A 93 4.19 4.55 7.56
C LEU A 93 5.17 4.42 6.40
N ASN A 94 4.81 3.61 5.41
CA ASN A 94 5.37 3.67 4.07
C ASN A 94 4.44 4.53 3.24
N LEU A 95 4.99 5.38 2.36
CA LEU A 95 4.21 6.26 1.51
C LEU A 95 4.11 5.68 0.09
N ALA A 96 2.92 5.69 -0.47
CA ALA A 96 2.72 5.50 -1.89
C ALA A 96 3.03 6.79 -2.63
N ILE A 97 3.82 6.70 -3.69
CA ILE A 97 4.22 7.85 -4.50
C ILE A 97 3.67 7.67 -5.91
N HIS A 98 2.97 8.68 -6.38
CA HIS A 98 2.20 8.64 -7.62
C HIS A 98 2.71 9.60 -8.69
N SER A 99 3.70 10.45 -8.39
CA SER A 99 4.20 11.45 -9.34
C SER A 99 5.67 11.81 -9.11
N LEU A 100 6.33 12.29 -10.16
CA LEU A 100 7.69 12.83 -10.08
C LEU A 100 7.77 14.09 -9.22
N GLU A 101 6.70 14.88 -9.18
CA GLU A 101 6.61 16.07 -8.33
C GLU A 101 6.75 15.70 -6.86
N LYS A 102 6.01 14.66 -6.42
CA LYS A 102 6.09 14.18 -5.03
C LYS A 102 7.45 13.60 -4.69
N LEU A 103 8.11 12.91 -5.62
CA LEU A 103 9.49 12.46 -5.44
C LEU A 103 10.46 13.61 -5.24
N ASN A 104 10.37 14.63 -6.09
CA ASN A 104 11.22 15.83 -5.98
C ASN A 104 10.99 16.56 -4.66
N GLU A 105 9.74 16.66 -4.21
CA GLU A 105 9.40 17.25 -2.90
C GLU A 105 10.09 16.48 -1.75
N LEU A 106 9.99 15.16 -1.73
CA LEU A 106 10.64 14.33 -0.69
C LEU A 106 12.15 14.46 -0.73
N ALA A 107 12.75 14.45 -1.92
CA ALA A 107 14.19 14.61 -2.12
C ALA A 107 14.68 15.97 -1.63
N SER A 108 13.97 17.06 -1.99
CA SER A 108 14.33 18.42 -1.57
C SER A 108 14.26 18.65 -0.07
N LYS A 109 13.37 17.92 0.61
CA LYS A 109 13.20 17.99 2.07
C LYS A 109 14.10 17.00 2.82
N HIS A 110 14.90 16.20 2.12
CA HIS A 110 15.76 15.15 2.70
C HIS A 110 15.03 14.20 3.63
N LEU A 111 13.79 13.82 3.27
CA LEU A 111 12.93 12.96 4.08
C LEU A 111 13.26 11.49 3.82
N ASN A 112 13.73 10.79 4.82
CA ASN A 112 14.03 9.36 4.76
C ASN A 112 12.83 8.50 5.19
N LEU A 113 11.68 8.71 4.54
CA LEU A 113 10.50 7.86 4.69
C LEU A 113 10.56 6.68 3.71
N PRO A 114 10.16 5.46 4.14
CA PRO A 114 10.05 4.37 3.20
C PRO A 114 8.95 4.64 2.19
N ILE A 115 9.28 4.47 0.91
CA ILE A 115 8.36 4.76 -0.20
C ILE A 115 8.13 3.53 -1.09
N HIS A 116 6.95 3.47 -1.69
CA HIS A 116 6.59 2.56 -2.77
C HIS A 116 6.13 3.38 -3.98
N LEU A 117 6.66 3.10 -5.17
CA LEU A 117 6.21 3.76 -6.39
C LEU A 117 4.96 3.07 -6.94
N ASN A 118 3.94 3.84 -7.23
CA ASN A 118 2.81 3.42 -8.05
C ASN A 118 3.16 3.62 -9.52
N ILE A 119 3.10 2.54 -10.30
CA ILE A 119 3.34 2.58 -11.75
C ILE A 119 2.00 2.45 -12.47
N ASN A 120 1.70 3.39 -13.36
CA ASN A 120 0.51 3.30 -14.20
C ASN A 120 0.75 2.33 -15.34
N THR A 121 0.08 1.17 -15.29
CA THR A 121 0.15 0.12 -16.33
C THR A 121 -1.11 0.04 -17.18
N GLY A 122 -2.07 0.96 -16.99
CA GLY A 122 -3.26 1.00 -17.82
C GLY A 122 -4.54 1.46 -17.13
N LEU A 123 -4.58 1.54 -15.80
CA LEU A 123 -5.77 2.03 -15.07
C LEU A 123 -6.02 3.54 -15.30
N ASN A 124 -4.95 4.32 -15.53
CA ASN A 124 -5.01 5.76 -15.82
C ASN A 124 -5.75 6.59 -14.76
N ARG A 125 -5.64 6.17 -13.50
CA ARG A 125 -6.20 6.91 -12.36
C ARG A 125 -5.14 7.77 -11.69
N ASP A 126 -4.01 7.16 -11.35
CA ASP A 126 -2.83 7.78 -10.76
C ASP A 126 -1.61 6.87 -11.00
N GLY A 127 -0.44 7.37 -10.67
CA GLY A 127 0.81 6.61 -10.82
C GLY A 127 1.79 7.28 -11.79
N ILE A 128 3.03 6.89 -11.68
CA ILE A 128 4.11 7.33 -12.57
C ILE A 128 3.95 6.60 -13.90
N GLU A 129 3.99 7.34 -14.99
CA GLU A 129 3.91 6.77 -16.32
C GLU A 129 5.14 5.91 -16.64
N ILE A 130 4.96 4.88 -17.46
CA ILE A 130 6.03 3.92 -17.78
C ILE A 130 7.27 4.64 -18.34
N ASN A 131 7.08 5.61 -19.21
CA ASN A 131 8.16 6.40 -19.81
C ASN A 131 8.84 7.39 -18.82
N GLU A 132 8.31 7.54 -17.61
CA GLU A 132 8.87 8.39 -16.55
C GLU A 132 9.60 7.59 -15.47
N VAL A 133 9.58 6.26 -15.52
CA VAL A 133 10.16 5.41 -14.47
C VAL A 133 11.66 5.63 -14.32
N ASP A 134 12.42 5.72 -15.42
CA ASP A 134 13.86 5.99 -15.38
C ASP A 134 14.17 7.30 -14.67
N LYS A 135 13.40 8.34 -14.97
CA LYS A 135 13.51 9.64 -14.30
C LYS A 135 13.16 9.56 -12.82
N ALA A 136 12.15 8.77 -12.46
CA ALA A 136 11.81 8.53 -11.06
C ALA A 136 12.97 7.86 -10.31
N ILE A 137 13.59 6.84 -10.91
CA ILE A 137 14.74 6.15 -10.33
C ILE A 137 15.95 7.10 -10.19
N GLU A 138 16.17 7.97 -11.16
CA GLU A 138 17.23 8.98 -11.07
C GLU A 138 17.02 9.93 -9.89
N ILE A 139 15.76 10.44 -9.70
CA ILE A 139 15.42 11.30 -8.55
C ILE A 139 15.63 10.55 -7.23
N ILE A 140 15.22 9.29 -7.14
CA ILE A 140 15.38 8.45 -5.96
C ILE A 140 16.86 8.28 -5.60
N LYS A 141 17.70 7.95 -6.59
CA LYS A 141 19.15 7.78 -6.39
C LYS A 141 19.82 9.08 -5.95
N LYS A 142 19.56 10.20 -6.64
CA LYS A 142 20.13 11.52 -6.31
C LYS A 142 19.65 12.04 -4.96
N GLY A 143 18.37 11.81 -4.63
CA GLY A 143 17.76 12.24 -3.37
C GLY A 143 17.99 11.29 -2.20
N HIS A 144 18.68 10.14 -2.43
CA HIS A 144 18.88 9.08 -1.43
C HIS A 144 17.58 8.62 -0.76
N LEU A 145 16.47 8.57 -1.52
CA LEU A 145 15.16 8.18 -1.01
C LEU A 145 15.10 6.68 -0.71
N ASN A 146 14.35 6.33 0.34
CA ASN A 146 14.26 4.96 0.85
C ASN A 146 13.21 4.12 0.10
N LEU A 147 13.50 3.75 -1.13
CA LEU A 147 12.62 2.92 -1.96
C LEU A 147 12.51 1.50 -1.39
N LYS A 148 11.28 1.04 -1.15
CA LYS A 148 10.95 -0.30 -0.63
C LYS A 148 10.30 -1.21 -1.67
N GLY A 149 9.72 -0.65 -2.71
CA GLY A 149 9.08 -1.44 -3.75
C GLY A 149 8.32 -0.63 -4.78
N PHE A 150 7.77 -1.36 -5.71
CA PHE A 150 6.89 -0.88 -6.75
C PHE A 150 5.56 -1.58 -6.63
N TYR A 151 4.50 -0.94 -7.06
CA TYR A 151 3.21 -1.59 -7.20
C TYR A 151 2.43 -0.96 -8.37
N THR A 152 1.44 -1.68 -8.83
CA THR A 152 0.47 -1.19 -9.80
C THR A 152 -0.92 -1.61 -9.37
N HIS A 153 -1.93 -0.98 -9.95
CA HIS A 153 -3.33 -1.38 -9.82
C HIS A 153 -3.86 -1.76 -11.19
N HIS A 154 -4.25 -3.01 -11.34
CA HIS A 154 -4.75 -3.52 -12.62
C HIS A 154 -6.09 -2.89 -12.98
N SER A 155 -6.27 -2.56 -14.26
CA SER A 155 -7.47 -1.92 -14.77
C SER A 155 -8.63 -2.92 -14.91
N ASP A 156 -8.32 -4.11 -15.38
CA ASP A 156 -9.30 -5.14 -15.75
C ASP A 156 -8.67 -6.54 -15.66
N PRO A 157 -9.39 -7.55 -15.16
CA PRO A 157 -8.90 -8.92 -15.10
C PRO A 157 -8.43 -9.48 -16.45
N THR A 158 -9.00 -9.03 -17.56
CA THR A 158 -8.63 -9.47 -18.92
C THR A 158 -7.28 -8.91 -19.39
N ASN A 159 -6.81 -7.83 -18.78
CA ASN A 159 -5.56 -7.15 -19.11
C ASN A 159 -4.38 -7.52 -18.20
N ILE A 160 -4.59 -8.33 -17.17
CA ILE A 160 -3.59 -8.64 -16.13
C ILE A 160 -2.25 -9.11 -16.72
N GLU A 161 -2.27 -9.99 -17.71
CA GLU A 161 -1.03 -10.51 -18.32
C GLU A 161 -0.24 -9.42 -19.02
N LYS A 162 -0.92 -8.57 -19.81
CA LYS A 162 -0.31 -7.43 -20.51
C LYS A 162 0.26 -6.42 -19.52
N GLU A 163 -0.51 -6.05 -18.50
CA GLU A 163 -0.11 -5.08 -17.48
C GLU A 163 1.03 -5.61 -16.61
N ASN A 164 1.03 -6.91 -16.26
CA ASN A 164 2.14 -7.56 -15.58
C ASN A 164 3.43 -7.58 -16.41
N LYS A 165 3.32 -7.76 -17.71
CA LYS A 165 4.48 -7.69 -18.61
C LYS A 165 5.06 -6.29 -18.60
N LEU A 166 4.24 -5.26 -18.81
CA LEU A 166 4.65 -3.86 -18.76
C LEU A 166 5.30 -3.52 -17.41
N PHE A 167 4.70 -3.95 -16.29
CA PHE A 167 5.23 -3.72 -14.96
C PHE A 167 6.60 -4.38 -14.75
N LYS A 168 6.77 -5.61 -15.20
CA LYS A 168 8.04 -6.35 -15.04
C LYS A 168 9.18 -5.75 -15.87
N GLU A 169 8.88 -5.28 -17.09
CA GLU A 169 9.86 -4.65 -17.98
C GLU A 169 10.47 -3.38 -17.36
N GLN A 170 9.79 -2.75 -16.40
CA GLN A 170 10.28 -1.57 -15.67
C GLN A 170 11.14 -1.91 -14.44
N LEU A 171 11.20 -3.18 -14.04
CA LEU A 171 11.92 -3.60 -12.83
C LEU A 171 13.29 -4.21 -13.12
N ILE A 172 13.65 -4.38 -14.41
CA ILE A 172 14.93 -4.91 -14.87
C ILE A 172 15.88 -3.76 -15.15
#